data_48af99cb9bd05df201501313fdf15183
#
_entry.id   48af99cb9bd05df201501313fdf15183
#
_cell.length_a   1.000
_cell.length_b   1.000
_cell.length_c   1.000
_cell.angle_alpha   90.00
_cell.angle_beta   90.00
_cell.angle_gamma   90.00
#
_symmetry.space_group_name_H-M   'P 1'
#
loop_
_entity.id
_entity.type
_entity.pdbx_description
1 polymer ?
#
loop_
_entity_poly.entity_id
_entity_poly.type
_entity_poly.pdbx_seq_one_letter_code
_entity_poly.pdbx_strand_id
1 'polypeptide(L)'
;MFEQRRAYWRNLDNAAKMFSAASSPKDTRVFRFYCLLKEPVDSGILQEALNKTIKKYPVFLSVMRKGLFWHYLEKSELRPTVREEYKEPCSCLYVRDKKALLFEVTYYKNRINFEVFHALTDGTGATEFLRELVKNYLYLAHKEKELPEIQLSKDKLTVQDQENDSFSKYYNPDLKRTKKKKVKAYQIKKRGKEYEELKVVETTLSVKALLEKARAYGVSMTVLLTAAFICAIHKEMNKTQEKKPVVLMVPVNLRKIFPSDSMLNFFSYIEPGYQFGTGKDDFDTVLKAVKQYFEEHLTKEEIAGRMNELIAFEKHKILKWAPLILKDPCIKMGAKMAEGEVTAVLSNMSAVKMPEEYMPYIERFGVYTSTPRMELCVCSFKDTLTCAFTSRYDSLNIQRNFYEILENIGVSATVIEPEYPEDAQPNYEGRKFYKGFSFGCMMAAVFAVMANVIFSPQRLWSVFVAAGIFSMWAALSVGYVKRHNLLKNAMWQLLGVTIGCIIWDACIGWRGWSVNYVLPIACLLIQISMVIVSKIQSHSPREYMIYYVMASMYSILLPFVLLLTKVIRFRALAVLCVGLSFLFLMALILFKGKEFKEEMHKKLHV
;
A
#
# COMPACT_ATOMS: atom_id res chain seq x y z
N MET A 1 -13.11 -34.61 -18.17
CA MET A 1 -13.16 -33.17 -18.43
C MET A 1 -12.85 -32.44 -17.14
N PHE A 2 -11.55 -32.21 -16.87
CA PHE A 2 -11.09 -31.50 -15.68
C PHE A 2 -11.17 -30.01 -15.99
N GLU A 3 -12.24 -29.31 -15.59
CA GLU A 3 -12.20 -27.88 -15.42
C GLU A 3 -11.08 -27.56 -14.42
N GLN A 4 -10.00 -26.98 -14.91
CA GLN A 4 -8.96 -26.42 -14.05
C GLN A 4 -9.64 -25.40 -13.15
N ARG A 5 -9.84 -25.75 -11.87
CA ARG A 5 -10.37 -24.85 -10.85
C ARG A 5 -9.42 -23.66 -10.78
N ARG A 6 -9.85 -22.52 -11.35
CA ARG A 6 -9.13 -21.26 -11.24
C ARG A 6 -8.85 -21.00 -9.77
N ALA A 7 -7.59 -20.80 -9.43
CA ALA A 7 -7.21 -20.51 -8.06
C ALA A 7 -7.98 -19.27 -7.57
N TYR A 8 -8.70 -19.40 -6.47
CA TYR A 8 -9.46 -18.29 -5.86
C TYR A 8 -8.53 -17.25 -5.22
N TRP A 9 -7.23 -17.48 -5.19
CA TRP A 9 -6.23 -16.62 -4.59
C TRP A 9 -4.90 -16.73 -5.34
N ARG A 10 -4.07 -15.69 -5.20
CA ARG A 10 -2.71 -15.63 -5.77
C ARG A 10 -1.74 -14.97 -4.80
N ASN A 11 -0.48 -15.31 -4.93
CA ASN A 11 0.59 -14.62 -4.22
C ASN A 11 0.71 -13.17 -4.70
N LEU A 12 1.20 -12.30 -3.82
CA LEU A 12 1.66 -10.98 -4.23
C LEU A 12 2.95 -11.12 -5.05
N ASP A 13 3.10 -10.29 -6.08
CA ASP A 13 4.39 -10.10 -6.73
C ASP A 13 5.40 -9.48 -5.76
N ASN A 14 6.67 -9.46 -6.16
CA ASN A 14 7.76 -9.03 -5.29
C ASN A 14 7.61 -7.57 -4.82
N ALA A 15 7.21 -6.65 -5.71
CA ALA A 15 6.99 -5.24 -5.38
C ALA A 15 5.77 -5.07 -4.46
N ALA A 16 4.68 -5.79 -4.72
CA ALA A 16 3.45 -5.74 -3.94
C ALA A 16 3.66 -6.14 -2.47
N LYS A 17 4.56 -7.09 -2.19
CA LYS A 17 4.94 -7.49 -0.81
C LYS A 17 5.55 -6.33 -0.03
N MET A 18 6.39 -5.53 -0.68
CA MET A 18 6.99 -4.34 -0.07
C MET A 18 5.92 -3.25 0.19
N PHE A 19 5.06 -2.99 -0.79
CA PHE A 19 4.01 -1.98 -0.66
C PHE A 19 3.01 -2.31 0.44
N SER A 20 2.61 -3.57 0.57
CA SER A 20 1.68 -4.01 1.61
C SER A 20 2.23 -3.81 3.04
N ALA A 21 3.54 -4.00 3.23
CA ALA A 21 4.19 -3.81 4.52
C ALA A 21 4.50 -2.33 4.81
N ALA A 22 4.91 -1.54 3.79
CA ALA A 22 5.38 -0.16 3.94
C ALA A 22 4.25 0.88 3.95
N SER A 23 3.02 0.53 3.56
CA SER A 23 1.88 1.47 3.54
C SER A 23 1.66 2.14 4.90
N SER A 24 1.46 3.46 4.87
CA SER A 24 1.26 4.31 6.05
C SER A 24 0.28 5.44 5.72
N PRO A 25 -0.24 6.16 6.72
CA PRO A 25 -1.09 7.31 6.45
C PRO A 25 -0.43 8.46 5.67
N LYS A 26 0.89 8.59 5.79
CA LYS A 26 1.65 9.61 5.05
C LYS A 26 2.05 9.14 3.65
N ASP A 27 2.00 7.84 3.43
CA ASP A 27 2.27 7.19 2.16
C ASP A 27 1.33 6.01 2.01
N THR A 28 0.20 6.25 1.41
CA THR A 28 -0.86 5.27 1.24
C THR A 28 -0.51 4.21 0.20
N ARG A 29 0.54 4.43 -0.59
CA ARG A 29 0.91 3.63 -1.76
C ARG A 29 -0.24 3.55 -2.77
N VAL A 30 -1.08 4.59 -2.80
CA VAL A 30 -2.12 4.78 -3.80
C VAL A 30 -1.62 5.79 -4.81
N PHE A 31 -1.83 5.50 -6.06
CA PHE A 31 -1.61 6.46 -7.13
C PHE A 31 -2.90 6.65 -7.93
N ARG A 32 -3.04 7.85 -8.46
CA ARG A 32 -4.17 8.27 -9.29
C ARG A 32 -3.71 8.45 -10.72
N PHE A 33 -4.40 7.79 -11.64
CA PHE A 33 -4.49 8.18 -13.03
C PHE A 33 -5.83 8.86 -13.29
N TYR A 34 -5.85 9.89 -14.11
CA TYR A 34 -7.09 10.51 -14.52
C TYR A 34 -7.10 10.82 -16.02
N CYS A 35 -8.30 10.92 -16.57
CA CYS A 35 -8.57 11.44 -17.89
C CYS A 35 -9.47 12.66 -17.77
N LEU A 36 -9.06 13.79 -18.31
CA LEU A 36 -9.89 14.98 -18.43
C LEU A 36 -10.54 14.95 -19.81
N LEU A 37 -11.87 14.96 -19.82
CA LEU A 37 -12.69 14.99 -21.02
C LEU A 37 -13.06 16.45 -21.36
N LYS A 38 -13.53 16.68 -22.57
CA LYS A 38 -14.07 17.99 -22.97
C LYS A 38 -15.51 18.21 -22.51
N GLU A 39 -16.22 17.14 -22.24
CA GLU A 39 -17.63 17.13 -21.84
C GLU A 39 -17.79 16.61 -20.40
N PRO A 40 -18.83 17.04 -19.68
CA PRO A 40 -19.11 16.53 -18.34
C PRO A 40 -19.31 15.01 -18.32
N VAL A 41 -18.92 14.36 -17.24
CA VAL A 41 -19.04 12.90 -17.07
C VAL A 41 -20.43 12.54 -16.60
N ASP A 42 -21.10 11.62 -17.32
CA ASP A 42 -22.33 10.96 -16.88
C ASP A 42 -21.97 9.75 -16.00
N SER A 43 -22.47 9.73 -14.76
CA SER A 43 -22.17 8.69 -13.79
C SER A 43 -22.77 7.32 -14.16
N GLY A 44 -23.95 7.30 -14.79
CA GLY A 44 -24.61 6.07 -15.21
C GLY A 44 -23.86 5.39 -16.35
N ILE A 45 -23.45 6.18 -17.36
CA ILE A 45 -22.63 5.70 -18.47
C ILE A 45 -21.27 5.23 -17.97
N LEU A 46 -20.66 5.96 -17.03
CA LEU A 46 -19.38 5.56 -16.47
C LEU A 46 -19.47 4.25 -15.66
N GLN A 47 -20.59 4.03 -14.95
CA GLN A 47 -20.83 2.76 -14.26
C GLN A 47 -20.99 1.59 -15.27
N GLU A 48 -21.67 1.79 -16.39
CA GLU A 48 -21.80 0.78 -17.45
C GLU A 48 -20.44 0.48 -18.08
N ALA A 49 -19.67 1.51 -18.39
CA ALA A 49 -18.31 1.40 -18.90
C ALA A 49 -17.39 0.63 -17.92
N LEU A 50 -17.48 0.91 -16.61
CA LEU A 50 -16.73 0.19 -15.59
C LEU A 50 -17.12 -1.29 -15.54
N ASN A 51 -18.42 -1.61 -15.61
CA ASN A 51 -18.90 -2.98 -15.64
C ASN A 51 -18.40 -3.75 -16.87
N LYS A 52 -18.26 -3.08 -18.03
CA LYS A 52 -17.68 -3.66 -19.25
C LYS A 52 -16.18 -3.86 -19.11
N THR A 53 -15.47 -2.87 -18.56
CA THR A 53 -14.02 -2.89 -18.38
C THR A 53 -13.58 -3.98 -17.39
N ILE A 54 -14.29 -4.15 -16.28
CA ILE A 54 -13.91 -5.13 -15.25
C ILE A 54 -14.11 -6.58 -15.71
N LYS A 55 -14.99 -6.84 -16.67
CA LYS A 55 -15.13 -8.16 -17.30
C LYS A 55 -13.86 -8.54 -18.07
N LYS A 56 -13.20 -7.55 -18.68
CA LYS A 56 -11.95 -7.74 -19.41
C LYS A 56 -10.75 -7.89 -18.48
N TYR A 57 -10.76 -7.16 -17.35
CA TYR A 57 -9.68 -7.16 -16.37
C TYR A 57 -10.13 -7.67 -15.00
N PRO A 58 -10.55 -8.94 -14.88
CA PRO A 58 -11.05 -9.50 -13.62
C PRO A 58 -9.98 -9.58 -12.53
N VAL A 59 -8.70 -9.45 -12.87
CA VAL A 59 -7.57 -9.37 -11.94
C VAL A 59 -7.71 -8.25 -10.92
N PHE A 60 -8.41 -7.16 -11.27
CA PHE A 60 -8.69 -6.04 -10.38
C PHE A 60 -9.74 -6.37 -9.30
N LEU A 61 -10.60 -7.37 -9.52
CA LEU A 61 -11.56 -7.85 -8.51
C LEU A 61 -10.86 -8.69 -7.44
N SER A 62 -9.86 -8.12 -6.82
CA SER A 62 -9.06 -8.77 -5.78
C SER A 62 -9.07 -7.96 -4.50
N VAL A 63 -9.12 -8.65 -3.36
CA VAL A 63 -8.96 -8.08 -2.03
C VAL A 63 -7.69 -8.62 -1.39
N MET A 64 -6.98 -7.79 -0.64
CA MET A 64 -5.77 -8.24 0.03
C MET A 64 -6.09 -8.89 1.37
N ARG A 65 -5.52 -10.06 1.59
CA ARG A 65 -5.64 -10.85 2.81
C ARG A 65 -4.27 -11.04 3.46
N LYS A 66 -4.29 -11.20 4.77
CA LYS A 66 -3.10 -11.51 5.56
C LYS A 66 -3.04 -13.01 5.84
N GLY A 67 -1.99 -13.67 5.35
CA GLY A 67 -1.61 -15.03 5.74
C GLY A 67 -0.77 -15.06 7.03
N LEU A 68 -0.18 -16.20 7.33
CA LEU A 68 0.76 -16.34 8.44
C LEU A 68 2.15 -15.82 8.05
N PHE A 69 2.62 -16.18 6.86
CA PHE A 69 3.97 -15.87 6.36
C PHE A 69 3.98 -14.75 5.31
N TRP A 70 2.92 -14.60 4.50
CA TRP A 70 2.80 -13.62 3.43
C TRP A 70 1.38 -13.06 3.33
N HIS A 71 1.26 -11.85 2.75
CA HIS A 71 -0.02 -11.36 2.25
C HIS A 71 -0.32 -12.05 0.92
N TYR A 72 -1.59 -12.17 0.57
CA TYR A 72 -2.05 -12.72 -0.71
C TYR A 72 -3.28 -11.95 -1.21
N LEU A 73 -3.53 -12.05 -2.50
CA LEU A 73 -4.73 -11.50 -3.13
C LEU A 73 -5.77 -12.61 -3.30
N GLU A 74 -6.97 -12.35 -2.84
CA GLU A 74 -8.11 -13.26 -2.96
C GLU A 74 -9.13 -12.65 -3.92
N LYS A 75 -9.64 -13.44 -4.87
CA LYS A 75 -10.69 -13.01 -5.79
C LYS A 75 -11.94 -12.64 -4.99
N SER A 76 -12.53 -11.50 -5.31
CA SER A 76 -13.68 -10.92 -4.62
C SER A 76 -14.91 -10.89 -5.51
N GLU A 77 -16.08 -11.05 -4.90
CA GLU A 77 -17.39 -10.85 -5.52
C GLU A 77 -17.89 -9.41 -5.34
N LEU A 78 -17.10 -8.55 -4.70
CA LEU A 78 -17.43 -7.13 -4.55
C LEU A 78 -17.53 -6.49 -5.94
N ARG A 79 -18.59 -5.72 -6.14
CA ARG A 79 -18.79 -4.96 -7.37
C ARG A 79 -18.27 -3.54 -7.19
N PRO A 80 -17.40 -3.06 -8.08
CA PRO A 80 -16.96 -1.67 -8.03
C PRO A 80 -18.12 -0.75 -8.42
N THR A 81 -18.27 0.35 -7.67
CA THR A 81 -19.28 1.38 -7.91
C THR A 81 -18.61 2.70 -8.19
N VAL A 82 -19.08 3.38 -9.24
CA VAL A 82 -18.70 4.75 -9.57
C VAL A 82 -19.32 5.70 -8.56
N ARG A 83 -18.55 6.69 -8.11
CA ARG A 83 -19.00 7.75 -7.20
C ARG A 83 -18.45 9.09 -7.65
N GLU A 84 -19.13 10.14 -7.29
CA GLU A 84 -18.53 11.46 -7.31
C GLU A 84 -17.33 11.52 -6.36
N GLU A 85 -16.32 12.30 -6.70
CA GLU A 85 -15.12 12.42 -5.86
C GLU A 85 -15.50 13.03 -4.51
N TYR A 86 -15.14 12.35 -3.42
CA TYR A 86 -15.57 12.68 -2.06
C TYR A 86 -14.43 12.65 -1.04
N LYS A 87 -13.25 12.30 -1.46
CA LYS A 87 -12.04 12.19 -0.64
C LYS A 87 -10.89 12.97 -1.26
N GLU A 88 -9.94 13.32 -0.42
CA GLU A 88 -8.63 13.77 -0.89
C GLU A 88 -7.99 12.74 -1.85
N PRO A 89 -7.31 13.22 -2.90
CA PRO A 89 -6.65 12.35 -3.84
C PRO A 89 -5.61 11.44 -3.18
N CYS A 90 -5.46 10.24 -3.74
CA CYS A 90 -4.56 9.20 -3.23
C CYS A 90 -4.83 8.81 -1.78
N SER A 91 -6.08 8.91 -1.34
CA SER A 91 -6.52 8.43 -0.03
C SER A 91 -6.33 6.92 0.14
N CYS A 92 -6.29 6.45 1.39
CA CYS A 92 -6.03 5.06 1.69
C CYS A 92 -7.14 4.13 1.16
N LEU A 93 -6.84 3.26 0.22
CA LEU A 93 -7.72 2.21 -0.28
C LEU A 93 -7.56 0.89 0.49
N TYR A 94 -6.35 0.61 0.95
CA TYR A 94 -6.07 -0.57 1.75
C TYR A 94 -6.18 -0.27 3.25
N VAL A 95 -7.26 -0.71 3.85
CA VAL A 95 -7.43 -0.71 5.30
C VAL A 95 -7.24 -2.12 5.82
N ARG A 96 -6.32 -2.29 6.75
CA ARG A 96 -5.98 -3.60 7.33
C ARG A 96 -7.21 -4.25 7.93
N ASP A 97 -7.39 -5.54 7.62
CA ASP A 97 -8.51 -6.36 8.09
C ASP A 97 -9.91 -5.96 7.54
N LYS A 98 -9.99 -4.99 6.64
CA LYS A 98 -11.21 -4.63 5.90
C LYS A 98 -11.24 -5.34 4.54
N LYS A 99 -12.39 -5.93 4.19
CA LYS A 99 -12.62 -6.48 2.85
C LYS A 99 -13.04 -5.33 1.94
N ALA A 100 -12.12 -4.81 1.15
CA ALA A 100 -12.36 -3.74 0.20
C ALA A 100 -11.56 -4.01 -1.08
N LEU A 101 -12.07 -3.55 -2.22
CA LEU A 101 -11.31 -3.53 -3.47
C LEU A 101 -10.11 -2.60 -3.30
N LEU A 102 -9.06 -2.88 -4.04
CA LEU A 102 -7.80 -2.14 -3.98
C LEU A 102 -7.73 -1.03 -5.04
N PHE A 103 -8.85 -0.70 -5.63
CA PHE A 103 -9.01 0.40 -6.56
C PHE A 103 -10.38 1.07 -6.40
N GLU A 104 -10.49 2.29 -6.89
CA GLU A 104 -11.71 3.08 -6.92
C GLU A 104 -11.79 3.86 -8.24
N VAL A 105 -12.99 4.00 -8.79
CA VAL A 105 -13.29 4.89 -9.92
C VAL A 105 -14.21 5.98 -9.42
N THR A 106 -13.77 7.22 -9.54
CA THR A 106 -14.56 8.40 -9.20
C THR A 106 -14.61 9.35 -10.38
N TYR A 107 -15.52 10.31 -10.34
CA TYR A 107 -15.56 11.40 -11.31
C TYR A 107 -15.77 12.73 -10.60
N TYR A 108 -15.30 13.80 -11.24
CA TYR A 108 -15.58 15.16 -10.81
C TYR A 108 -15.66 16.06 -12.04
N LYS A 109 -16.82 16.69 -12.24
CA LYS A 109 -17.12 17.48 -13.46
C LYS A 109 -16.86 16.66 -14.74
N ASN A 110 -15.83 17.00 -15.48
CA ASN A 110 -15.41 16.35 -16.73
C ASN A 110 -14.17 15.42 -16.56
N ARG A 111 -13.79 15.10 -15.32
CA ARG A 111 -12.63 14.27 -15.01
C ARG A 111 -13.05 12.89 -14.53
N ILE A 112 -12.55 11.83 -15.16
CA ILE A 112 -12.63 10.44 -14.70
C ILE A 112 -11.35 10.12 -13.94
N ASN A 113 -11.47 9.74 -12.67
CA ASN A 113 -10.35 9.36 -11.82
C ASN A 113 -10.32 7.84 -11.64
N PHE A 114 -9.14 7.27 -11.70
CA PHE A 114 -8.85 5.89 -11.35
C PHE A 114 -7.74 5.86 -10.30
N GLU A 115 -8.10 5.49 -9.09
CA GLU A 115 -7.16 5.30 -7.99
C GLU A 115 -6.93 3.84 -7.72
N VAL A 116 -5.67 3.47 -7.50
CA VAL A 116 -5.31 2.08 -7.25
C VAL A 116 -4.19 1.96 -6.23
N PHE A 117 -4.32 0.99 -5.35
CA PHE A 117 -3.26 0.61 -4.42
C PHE A 117 -2.16 -0.16 -5.16
N HIS A 118 -0.94 0.30 -5.03
CA HIS A 118 0.20 -0.16 -5.84
C HIS A 118 0.54 -1.66 -5.68
N ALA A 119 -0.01 -2.34 -4.65
CA ALA A 119 0.11 -3.79 -4.54
C ALA A 119 -0.77 -4.57 -5.55
N LEU A 120 -1.70 -3.91 -6.22
CA LEU A 120 -2.58 -4.56 -7.21
C LEU A 120 -1.96 -4.56 -8.61
N THR A 121 -1.35 -3.45 -9.00
CA THR A 121 -0.80 -3.22 -10.35
C THR A 121 0.23 -2.09 -10.33
N ASP A 122 1.01 -1.98 -11.41
CA ASP A 122 1.89 -0.84 -11.67
C ASP A 122 1.27 0.19 -12.62
N GLY A 123 2.04 1.25 -12.94
CA GLY A 123 1.59 2.30 -13.85
C GLY A 123 1.18 1.81 -15.23
N THR A 124 1.80 0.74 -15.74
CA THR A 124 1.44 0.16 -17.05
C THR A 124 0.07 -0.51 -16.98
N GLY A 125 -0.16 -1.38 -15.98
CA GLY A 125 -1.46 -2.03 -15.84
C GLY A 125 -2.59 -1.04 -15.54
N ALA A 126 -2.30 0.00 -14.74
CA ALA A 126 -3.27 1.07 -14.47
C ALA A 126 -3.59 1.90 -15.72
N THR A 127 -2.60 2.20 -16.55
CA THR A 127 -2.81 2.90 -17.82
C THR A 127 -3.70 2.08 -18.77
N GLU A 128 -3.46 0.78 -18.89
CA GLU A 128 -4.29 -0.09 -19.74
C GLU A 128 -5.73 -0.17 -19.22
N PHE A 129 -5.92 -0.26 -17.91
CA PHE A 129 -7.27 -0.24 -17.32
C PHE A 129 -8.01 1.07 -17.61
N LEU A 130 -7.36 2.22 -17.35
CA LEU A 130 -7.98 3.54 -17.57
C LEU A 130 -8.28 3.78 -19.05
N ARG A 131 -7.37 3.42 -19.95
CA ARG A 131 -7.57 3.53 -21.39
C ARG A 131 -8.83 2.75 -21.85
N GLU A 132 -8.98 1.52 -21.37
CA GLU A 132 -10.15 0.70 -21.66
C GLU A 132 -11.43 1.29 -21.07
N LEU A 133 -11.36 1.81 -19.83
CA LEU A 133 -12.48 2.46 -19.18
C LEU A 133 -12.95 3.70 -19.97
N VAL A 134 -12.03 4.57 -20.35
CA VAL A 134 -12.30 5.79 -21.13
C VAL A 134 -12.82 5.43 -22.50
N LYS A 135 -12.25 4.45 -23.18
CA LYS A 135 -12.75 3.94 -24.46
C LYS A 135 -14.21 3.47 -24.34
N ASN A 136 -14.50 2.61 -23.36
CA ASN A 136 -15.85 2.10 -23.15
C ASN A 136 -16.82 3.22 -22.78
N TYR A 137 -16.39 4.21 -21.98
CA TYR A 137 -17.19 5.37 -21.64
C TYR A 137 -17.55 6.20 -22.87
N LEU A 138 -16.57 6.57 -23.68
CA LEU A 138 -16.79 7.40 -24.88
C LEU A 138 -17.63 6.66 -25.93
N TYR A 139 -17.41 5.35 -26.11
CA TYR A 139 -18.24 4.53 -26.98
C TYR A 139 -19.71 4.54 -26.55
N LEU A 140 -19.98 4.43 -25.25
CA LEU A 140 -21.34 4.44 -24.72
C LEU A 140 -21.97 5.84 -24.73
N ALA A 141 -21.19 6.88 -24.42
CA ALA A 141 -21.66 8.26 -24.38
C ALA A 141 -22.00 8.82 -25.78
N HIS A 142 -21.33 8.33 -26.82
CA HIS A 142 -21.47 8.84 -28.18
C HIS A 142 -22.04 7.78 -29.16
N LYS A 143 -22.94 6.94 -28.68
CA LYS A 143 -23.62 5.92 -29.55
C LYS A 143 -24.26 6.50 -30.80
N GLU A 144 -24.79 7.72 -30.69
CA GLU A 144 -25.45 8.42 -31.84
C GLU A 144 -24.45 8.88 -32.90
N LYS A 145 -23.16 9.01 -32.55
CA LYS A 145 -22.09 9.44 -33.47
C LYS A 145 -21.37 8.26 -34.13
N GLU A 146 -21.92 7.03 -33.96
CA GLU A 146 -21.40 5.79 -34.55
C GLU A 146 -19.88 5.59 -34.35
N LEU A 147 -19.37 5.95 -33.15
CA LEU A 147 -17.97 5.67 -32.81
C LEU A 147 -17.68 4.17 -32.94
N PRO A 148 -16.63 3.77 -33.68
CA PRO A 148 -16.33 2.37 -33.87
C PRO A 148 -15.92 1.69 -32.55
N GLU A 149 -16.40 0.46 -32.34
CA GLU A 149 -15.92 -0.35 -31.22
C GLU A 149 -14.51 -0.90 -31.53
N ILE A 150 -13.49 -0.11 -31.21
CA ILE A 150 -12.09 -0.46 -31.48
C ILE A 150 -11.55 -1.36 -30.38
N GLN A 151 -10.93 -2.46 -30.75
CA GLN A 151 -10.19 -3.32 -29.83
C GLN A 151 -8.80 -2.73 -29.56
N LEU A 152 -8.46 -2.52 -28.27
CA LEU A 152 -7.10 -2.13 -27.90
C LEU A 152 -6.17 -3.36 -27.98
N SER A 153 -4.89 -3.11 -28.17
CA SER A 153 -3.86 -4.11 -28.50
C SER A 153 -3.77 -5.35 -27.58
N LYS A 154 -4.36 -5.29 -26.39
CA LYS A 154 -4.34 -6.39 -25.40
C LYS A 154 -5.66 -7.18 -25.29
N ASP A 155 -6.53 -7.10 -26.29
CA ASP A 155 -7.84 -7.76 -26.21
C ASP A 155 -7.80 -9.30 -26.28
N LYS A 156 -6.67 -9.87 -26.70
CA LYS A 156 -6.47 -11.33 -26.82
C LYS A 156 -5.87 -11.97 -25.57
N LEU A 157 -5.56 -11.19 -24.52
CA LEU A 157 -4.91 -11.72 -23.32
C LEU A 157 -5.88 -12.56 -22.49
N THR A 158 -5.43 -13.74 -22.11
CA THR A 158 -6.14 -14.57 -21.14
C THR A 158 -5.99 -13.99 -19.73
N VAL A 159 -6.89 -14.36 -18.82
CA VAL A 159 -6.77 -13.99 -17.40
C VAL A 159 -5.46 -14.51 -16.82
N GLN A 160 -4.99 -15.66 -17.28
CA GLN A 160 -3.72 -16.25 -16.84
C GLN A 160 -2.50 -15.40 -17.25
N ASP A 161 -2.52 -14.83 -18.45
CA ASP A 161 -1.47 -13.91 -18.92
C ASP A 161 -1.43 -12.64 -18.06
N GLN A 162 -2.61 -12.11 -17.71
CA GLN A 162 -2.73 -10.93 -16.86
C GLN A 162 -2.21 -11.17 -15.43
N GLU A 163 -2.38 -12.38 -14.90
CA GLU A 163 -2.00 -12.76 -13.52
C GLU A 163 -0.59 -13.37 -13.40
N ASN A 164 0.17 -13.44 -14.48
CA ASN A 164 1.47 -14.09 -14.50
C ASN A 164 2.52 -13.26 -13.73
N ASP A 165 3.23 -13.89 -12.78
CA ASP A 165 4.35 -13.26 -12.07
C ASP A 165 5.61 -13.26 -12.94
N SER A 166 5.83 -12.14 -13.63
CA SER A 166 6.96 -11.96 -14.53
C SER A 166 8.32 -11.89 -13.81
N PHE A 167 8.35 -11.49 -12.54
CA PHE A 167 9.57 -11.52 -11.74
C PHE A 167 10.09 -12.95 -11.58
N SER A 168 9.22 -13.89 -11.23
CA SER A 168 9.59 -15.29 -11.10
C SER A 168 9.99 -15.92 -12.44
N LYS A 169 9.36 -15.51 -13.56
CA LYS A 169 9.65 -16.00 -14.90
C LYS A 169 11.08 -15.66 -15.36
N TYR A 170 11.55 -14.46 -15.05
CA TYR A 170 12.86 -13.94 -15.53
C TYR A 170 13.97 -14.00 -14.48
N TYR A 171 13.72 -14.64 -13.34
CA TYR A 171 14.73 -14.83 -12.31
C TYR A 171 15.85 -15.76 -12.76
N ASN A 172 17.10 -15.28 -12.68
CA ASN A 172 18.29 -16.07 -12.93
C ASN A 172 19.25 -15.97 -11.74
N PRO A 173 19.43 -17.05 -10.93
CA PRO A 173 20.27 -17.04 -9.73
C PRO A 173 21.76 -16.79 -10.01
N ASP A 174 22.23 -17.03 -11.24
CA ASP A 174 23.63 -16.89 -11.61
C ASP A 174 24.05 -15.44 -11.88
N LEU A 175 23.07 -14.57 -12.16
CA LEU A 175 23.30 -13.14 -12.35
C LEU A 175 23.41 -12.42 -10.99
N LYS A 176 24.64 -12.16 -10.58
CA LYS A 176 24.94 -11.38 -9.36
C LYS A 176 25.37 -9.97 -9.74
N ARG A 177 24.80 -8.98 -9.07
CA ARG A 177 25.22 -7.59 -9.18
C ARG A 177 26.38 -7.29 -8.25
N THR A 178 27.34 -6.48 -8.69
CA THR A 178 28.38 -5.92 -7.81
C THR A 178 27.75 -4.88 -6.90
N LYS A 179 27.71 -5.15 -5.60
CA LYS A 179 27.15 -4.19 -4.61
C LYS A 179 28.03 -2.96 -4.54
N LYS A 180 27.53 -1.83 -5.01
CA LYS A 180 28.16 -0.52 -4.76
C LYS A 180 27.80 -0.04 -3.36
N LYS A 181 28.75 0.59 -2.65
CA LYS A 181 28.50 1.20 -1.33
C LYS A 181 27.50 2.35 -1.52
N LYS A 182 26.34 2.23 -0.91
CA LYS A 182 25.30 3.25 -0.99
C LYS A 182 25.63 4.43 -0.09
N VAL A 183 25.48 5.64 -0.61
CA VAL A 183 25.73 6.90 0.10
C VAL A 183 24.40 7.49 0.52
N LYS A 184 24.33 8.07 1.71
CA LYS A 184 23.12 8.80 2.15
C LYS A 184 22.90 10.04 1.30
N ALA A 185 21.76 10.09 0.63
CA ALA A 185 21.35 11.24 -0.20
C ALA A 185 20.94 12.45 0.66
N TYR A 186 20.98 13.62 0.04
CA TYR A 186 20.38 14.81 0.60
C TYR A 186 18.88 14.56 0.86
N GLN A 187 18.41 15.00 2.02
CA GLN A 187 17.00 14.95 2.37
C GLN A 187 16.44 16.36 2.36
N ILE A 188 15.39 16.60 1.55
CA ILE A 188 14.73 17.90 1.49
C ILE A 188 14.28 18.29 2.89
N LYS A 189 14.82 19.39 3.42
CA LYS A 189 14.48 19.87 4.76
C LYS A 189 13.08 20.48 4.75
N LYS A 190 12.33 20.17 5.79
CA LYS A 190 11.05 20.80 6.07
C LYS A 190 11.31 22.26 6.43
N ARG A 191 11.02 23.18 5.52
CA ARG A 191 10.91 24.62 5.83
C ARG A 191 9.42 24.91 6.03
N GLY A 192 8.98 25.12 7.28
CA GLY A 192 7.58 25.35 7.63
C GLY A 192 6.85 24.13 8.21
N LYS A 193 5.52 24.18 8.24
CA LYS A 193 4.68 23.07 8.71
C LYS A 193 4.63 21.94 7.66
N GLU A 194 4.72 20.71 8.14
CA GLU A 194 4.40 19.55 7.31
C GLU A 194 2.87 19.44 7.24
N TYR A 195 2.34 19.46 6.03
CA TYR A 195 0.92 19.21 5.84
C TYR A 195 0.59 17.74 6.12
N GLU A 196 -0.54 17.51 6.78
CA GLU A 196 -1.11 16.16 6.88
C GLU A 196 -1.67 15.72 5.51
N GLU A 197 -2.05 16.67 4.68
CA GLU A 197 -2.64 16.53 3.34
C GLU A 197 -1.58 16.46 2.24
N LEU A 198 -1.91 15.79 1.14
CA LEU A 198 -1.06 15.70 -0.05
C LEU A 198 -1.27 16.94 -0.91
N LYS A 199 -0.21 17.74 -1.11
CA LYS A 199 -0.24 18.83 -2.09
C LYS A 199 0.08 18.31 -3.48
N VAL A 200 -0.76 18.67 -4.44
CA VAL A 200 -0.58 18.37 -5.87
C VAL A 200 -0.43 19.69 -6.62
N VAL A 201 0.63 19.83 -7.40
CA VAL A 201 0.86 20.97 -8.29
C VAL A 201 1.00 20.44 -9.70
N GLU A 202 0.08 20.81 -10.58
CA GLU A 202 0.07 20.35 -11.97
C GLU A 202 0.44 21.45 -12.94
N THR A 203 1.16 21.06 -14.00
CA THR A 203 1.50 21.92 -15.11
C THR A 203 1.47 21.14 -16.41
N THR A 204 1.34 21.85 -17.52
CA THR A 204 1.48 21.27 -18.86
C THR A 204 2.64 21.92 -19.61
N LEU A 205 3.32 21.08 -20.41
CA LEU A 205 4.41 21.45 -21.31
C LEU A 205 4.10 20.91 -22.71
N SER A 206 4.65 21.55 -23.76
CA SER A 206 4.62 20.96 -25.09
C SER A 206 5.63 19.81 -25.20
N VAL A 207 5.14 18.64 -25.60
CA VAL A 207 5.97 17.46 -25.87
C VAL A 207 6.95 17.73 -27.01
N LYS A 208 6.50 18.43 -28.08
CA LYS A 208 7.35 18.79 -29.22
C LYS A 208 8.51 19.67 -28.79
N ALA A 209 8.24 20.76 -28.07
CA ALA A 209 9.27 21.68 -27.58
C ALA A 209 10.28 20.94 -26.68
N LEU A 210 9.80 20.11 -25.76
CA LEU A 210 10.68 19.37 -24.85
C LEU A 210 11.53 18.32 -25.57
N LEU A 211 10.96 17.61 -26.55
CA LEU A 211 11.68 16.64 -27.38
C LEU A 211 12.72 17.31 -28.28
N GLU A 212 12.41 18.47 -28.83
CA GLU A 212 13.37 19.27 -29.63
C GLU A 212 14.59 19.65 -28.79
N LYS A 213 14.37 20.15 -27.58
CA LYS A 213 15.46 20.48 -26.65
C LYS A 213 16.25 19.25 -26.22
N ALA A 214 15.55 18.17 -25.87
CA ALA A 214 16.21 16.91 -25.51
C ALA A 214 17.12 16.38 -26.64
N ARG A 215 16.65 16.47 -27.90
CA ARG A 215 17.43 16.10 -29.09
C ARG A 215 18.63 17.03 -29.30
N ALA A 216 18.46 18.34 -29.11
CA ALA A 216 19.55 19.31 -29.21
C ALA A 216 20.69 19.03 -28.20
N TYR A 217 20.33 18.56 -26.99
CA TYR A 217 21.29 18.12 -25.98
C TYR A 217 21.76 16.66 -26.17
N GLY A 218 21.24 15.92 -27.15
CA GLY A 218 21.58 14.54 -27.41
C GLY A 218 21.18 13.59 -26.26
N VAL A 219 20.05 13.85 -25.60
CA VAL A 219 19.52 13.09 -24.46
C VAL A 219 18.06 12.69 -24.64
N SER A 220 17.58 11.77 -23.82
CA SER A 220 16.14 11.48 -23.73
C SER A 220 15.41 12.53 -22.88
N MET A 221 14.09 12.68 -23.11
CA MET A 221 13.23 13.53 -22.29
C MET A 221 13.38 13.23 -20.79
N THR A 222 13.44 11.96 -20.41
CA THR A 222 13.59 11.56 -19.00
C THR A 222 14.92 12.02 -18.41
N VAL A 223 16.00 11.92 -19.16
CA VAL A 223 17.33 12.42 -18.73
C VAL A 223 17.31 13.94 -18.54
N LEU A 224 16.69 14.69 -19.48
CA LEU A 224 16.56 16.14 -19.39
C LEU A 224 15.77 16.56 -18.14
N LEU A 225 14.60 15.97 -17.93
CA LEU A 225 13.76 16.25 -16.75
C LEU A 225 14.44 15.84 -15.45
N THR A 226 15.21 14.73 -15.44
CA THR A 226 15.98 14.28 -14.28
C THR A 226 17.04 15.30 -13.90
N ALA A 227 17.81 15.80 -14.87
CA ALA A 227 18.83 16.82 -14.62
C ALA A 227 18.21 18.14 -14.14
N ALA A 228 17.12 18.58 -14.76
CA ALA A 228 16.39 19.78 -14.34
C ALA A 228 15.88 19.66 -12.89
N PHE A 229 15.37 18.50 -12.50
CA PHE A 229 14.86 18.27 -11.14
C PHE A 229 15.99 18.21 -10.11
N ILE A 230 17.14 17.59 -10.43
CA ILE A 230 18.33 17.60 -9.58
C ILE A 230 18.83 19.04 -9.36
N CYS A 231 18.94 19.85 -10.42
CA CYS A 231 19.36 21.26 -10.32
C CYS A 231 18.32 22.10 -9.55
N ALA A 232 17.02 21.85 -9.73
CA ALA A 232 15.97 22.56 -9.00
C ALA A 232 16.05 22.32 -7.49
N ILE A 233 16.34 21.08 -7.07
CA ILE A 233 16.57 20.74 -5.67
C ILE A 233 17.84 21.41 -5.14
N HIS A 234 18.92 21.44 -5.93
CA HIS A 234 20.17 22.08 -5.55
C HIS A 234 20.00 23.56 -5.24
N LYS A 235 19.20 24.32 -6.01
CA LYS A 235 18.92 25.74 -5.75
C LYS A 235 18.36 26.01 -4.33
N GLU A 236 17.79 25.01 -3.67
CA GLU A 236 17.30 25.09 -2.27
C GLU A 236 18.33 24.61 -1.23
N MET A 237 19.50 24.13 -1.65
CA MET A 237 20.53 23.64 -0.76
C MET A 237 21.48 24.78 -0.33
N ASN A 238 21.99 24.64 0.87
CA ASN A 238 23.11 25.47 1.33
C ASN A 238 24.44 24.69 1.23
N LYS A 239 25.58 25.39 1.29
CA LYS A 239 26.93 24.81 1.15
C LYS A 239 27.20 23.62 2.08
N THR A 240 26.61 23.60 3.27
CA THR A 240 26.78 22.49 4.23
C THR A 240 26.01 21.24 3.80
N GLN A 241 24.92 21.41 3.05
CA GLN A 241 24.08 20.34 2.55
C GLN A 241 24.63 19.71 1.27
N GLU A 242 25.40 20.44 0.49
CA GLU A 242 26.11 19.98 -0.71
C GLU A 242 27.09 18.84 -0.46
N LYS A 243 27.45 18.57 0.83
CA LYS A 243 28.21 17.37 1.23
C LYS A 243 27.50 16.05 0.94
N LYS A 244 26.21 16.08 0.60
CA LYS A 244 25.42 14.90 0.26
C LYS A 244 24.92 15.03 -1.18
N PRO A 245 24.96 13.95 -1.98
CA PRO A 245 24.43 13.98 -3.33
C PRO A 245 22.92 14.18 -3.34
N VAL A 246 22.42 14.85 -4.36
CA VAL A 246 21.01 14.80 -4.75
C VAL A 246 20.82 13.56 -5.58
N VAL A 247 19.96 12.64 -5.15
CA VAL A 247 19.69 11.37 -5.83
C VAL A 247 18.20 11.24 -6.13
N LEU A 248 17.85 11.01 -7.37
CA LEU A 248 16.49 10.72 -7.77
C LEU A 248 16.30 9.21 -7.99
N MET A 249 15.17 8.67 -7.55
CA MET A 249 14.72 7.34 -7.98
C MET A 249 13.89 7.48 -9.25
N VAL A 250 14.28 6.78 -10.30
CA VAL A 250 13.58 6.76 -11.58
C VAL A 250 13.11 5.35 -11.88
N PRO A 251 11.79 5.06 -11.77
CA PRO A 251 11.22 3.76 -12.12
C PRO A 251 11.43 3.43 -13.60
N VAL A 252 11.69 2.15 -13.87
CA VAL A 252 11.93 1.60 -15.22
C VAL A 252 10.95 0.48 -15.49
N ASN A 253 10.14 0.61 -16.55
CA ASN A 253 9.24 -0.44 -16.99
C ASN A 253 10.02 -1.61 -17.58
N LEU A 254 10.02 -2.75 -16.89
CA LEU A 254 10.74 -3.95 -17.30
C LEU A 254 10.20 -4.60 -18.56
N ARG A 255 8.94 -4.36 -18.93
CA ARG A 255 8.30 -4.92 -20.13
C ARG A 255 8.98 -4.48 -21.42
N LYS A 256 9.72 -3.36 -21.38
CA LYS A 256 10.55 -2.89 -22.52
C LYS A 256 11.82 -3.73 -22.72
N ILE A 257 12.28 -4.42 -21.68
CA ILE A 257 13.53 -5.21 -21.66
C ILE A 257 13.19 -6.71 -21.64
N PHE A 258 12.16 -7.08 -20.88
CA PHE A 258 11.68 -8.44 -20.68
C PHE A 258 10.20 -8.53 -21.08
N PRO A 259 9.86 -9.03 -22.26
CA PRO A 259 8.48 -9.07 -22.74
C PRO A 259 7.52 -9.73 -21.76
N SER A 260 6.46 -9.02 -21.39
CA SER A 260 5.44 -9.50 -20.46
C SER A 260 4.11 -8.82 -20.72
N ASP A 261 3.03 -9.61 -20.67
CA ASP A 261 1.64 -9.18 -20.79
C ASP A 261 0.93 -9.08 -19.43
N SER A 262 1.67 -9.30 -18.35
CA SER A 262 1.14 -9.24 -17.00
C SER A 262 0.59 -7.84 -16.66
N MET A 263 -0.56 -7.82 -15.96
CA MET A 263 -1.14 -6.60 -15.38
C MET A 263 -0.61 -6.33 -13.97
N LEU A 264 0.23 -7.24 -13.42
CA LEU A 264 0.85 -7.09 -12.11
C LEU A 264 2.04 -6.15 -12.17
N ASN A 265 2.64 -5.85 -11.01
CA ASN A 265 3.86 -5.07 -10.96
C ASN A 265 4.99 -5.78 -11.69
N PHE A 266 5.60 -5.06 -12.64
CA PHE A 266 6.80 -5.53 -13.32
C PHE A 266 7.67 -4.33 -13.71
N PHE A 267 8.33 -3.75 -12.72
CA PHE A 267 9.22 -2.61 -12.87
C PHE A 267 10.46 -2.76 -11.98
N SER A 268 11.49 -2.00 -12.31
CA SER A 268 12.68 -1.79 -11.50
C SER A 268 12.91 -0.28 -11.37
N TYR A 269 14.07 0.13 -10.90
CA TYR A 269 14.41 1.55 -10.82
C TYR A 269 15.92 1.75 -10.98
N ILE A 270 16.31 2.95 -11.36
CA ILE A 270 17.67 3.45 -11.32
C ILE A 270 17.74 4.66 -10.40
N GLU A 271 18.95 5.00 -9.93
CA GLU A 271 19.16 6.05 -8.92
C GLU A 271 20.19 7.08 -9.41
N PRO A 272 19.91 7.82 -10.50
CA PRO A 272 20.79 8.90 -10.94
C PRO A 272 20.93 9.95 -9.86
N GLY A 273 22.16 10.43 -9.66
CA GLY A 273 22.43 11.45 -8.66
C GLY A 273 23.63 12.31 -9.05
N TYR A 274 23.75 13.48 -8.40
CA TYR A 274 24.85 14.39 -8.58
C TYR A 274 25.32 14.96 -7.25
N GLN A 275 26.66 15.02 -7.06
CA GLN A 275 27.30 15.60 -5.89
C GLN A 275 27.75 17.03 -6.25
N PHE A 276 27.05 18.02 -5.69
CA PHE A 276 27.39 19.42 -5.85
C PHE A 276 28.58 19.84 -4.97
N GLY A 277 29.21 20.99 -5.30
CA GLY A 277 30.33 21.52 -4.54
C GLY A 277 31.67 20.84 -4.77
N THR A 278 31.76 19.89 -5.73
CA THR A 278 32.99 19.16 -6.05
C THR A 278 33.58 19.54 -7.42
N GLY A 279 32.86 20.33 -8.20
CA GLY A 279 33.26 20.70 -9.56
C GLY A 279 32.45 21.87 -10.11
N LYS A 280 32.17 21.86 -11.42
CA LYS A 280 31.23 22.80 -12.04
C LYS A 280 29.79 22.34 -11.76
N ASP A 281 29.00 23.23 -11.20
CA ASP A 281 27.63 22.96 -10.76
C ASP A 281 26.58 23.53 -11.76
N ASP A 282 27.01 23.72 -13.03
CA ASP A 282 26.11 24.18 -14.09
C ASP A 282 25.21 23.06 -14.62
N PHE A 283 24.11 23.46 -15.27
CA PHE A 283 23.10 22.51 -15.79
C PHE A 283 23.70 21.50 -16.79
N ASP A 284 24.61 21.98 -17.67
CA ASP A 284 25.20 21.11 -18.71
C ASP A 284 26.09 20.02 -18.11
N THR A 285 26.83 20.33 -17.05
CA THR A 285 27.65 19.34 -16.32
C THR A 285 26.79 18.33 -15.63
N VAL A 286 25.73 18.76 -14.95
CA VAL A 286 24.76 17.84 -14.31
C VAL A 286 24.08 16.95 -15.36
N LEU A 287 23.65 17.55 -16.49
CA LEU A 287 23.00 16.81 -17.58
C LEU A 287 23.91 15.71 -18.17
N LYS A 288 25.20 16.01 -18.39
CA LYS A 288 26.19 15.04 -18.85
C LYS A 288 26.38 13.89 -17.87
N ALA A 289 26.49 14.21 -16.58
CA ALA A 289 26.61 13.18 -15.53
C ALA A 289 25.37 12.28 -15.43
N VAL A 290 24.18 12.86 -15.52
CA VAL A 290 22.92 12.10 -15.54
C VAL A 290 22.84 11.23 -16.79
N LYS A 291 23.18 11.76 -17.98
CA LYS A 291 23.24 10.99 -19.22
C LYS A 291 24.14 9.77 -19.09
N GLN A 292 25.38 9.97 -18.64
CA GLN A 292 26.34 8.89 -18.43
C GLN A 292 25.80 7.83 -17.46
N TYR A 293 25.18 8.27 -16.36
CA TYR A 293 24.58 7.33 -15.39
C TYR A 293 23.47 6.48 -16.03
N PHE A 294 22.61 7.06 -16.86
CA PHE A 294 21.57 6.31 -17.58
C PHE A 294 22.18 5.31 -18.56
N GLU A 295 23.21 5.69 -19.31
CA GLU A 295 23.90 4.80 -20.26
C GLU A 295 24.54 3.59 -19.55
N GLU A 296 25.17 3.82 -18.39
CA GLU A 296 25.83 2.76 -17.62
C GLU A 296 24.85 1.83 -16.89
N HIS A 297 23.70 2.36 -16.40
CA HIS A 297 22.83 1.61 -15.47
C HIS A 297 21.48 1.18 -16.07
N LEU A 298 21.14 1.63 -17.27
CA LEU A 298 19.91 1.23 -17.98
C LEU A 298 20.21 0.10 -18.99
N THR A 299 21.19 -0.75 -18.68
CA THR A 299 21.52 -1.95 -19.46
C THR A 299 20.69 -3.14 -19.00
N LYS A 300 20.49 -4.13 -19.88
CA LYS A 300 19.73 -5.34 -19.58
C LYS A 300 20.34 -6.11 -18.41
N GLU A 301 21.66 -6.19 -18.37
CA GLU A 301 22.43 -6.92 -17.37
C GLU A 301 22.31 -6.29 -15.98
N GLU A 302 22.47 -4.96 -15.88
CA GLU A 302 22.36 -4.22 -14.60
C GLU A 302 20.94 -4.28 -14.05
N ILE A 303 19.93 -4.11 -14.91
CA ILE A 303 18.51 -4.20 -14.54
C ILE A 303 18.13 -5.63 -14.12
N ALA A 304 18.62 -6.66 -14.83
CA ALA A 304 18.43 -8.07 -14.45
C ALA A 304 19.07 -8.38 -13.10
N GLY A 305 20.28 -7.86 -12.86
CA GLY A 305 20.98 -8.01 -11.58
C GLY A 305 20.19 -7.40 -10.41
N ARG A 306 19.64 -6.19 -10.59
CA ARG A 306 18.75 -5.55 -9.58
C ARG A 306 17.49 -6.37 -9.32
N MET A 307 16.84 -6.84 -10.36
CA MET A 307 15.67 -7.69 -10.25
C MET A 307 15.98 -8.97 -9.46
N ASN A 308 17.11 -9.62 -9.75
CA ASN A 308 17.54 -10.82 -9.05
C ASN A 308 17.85 -10.59 -7.57
N GLU A 309 18.44 -9.46 -7.19
CA GLU A 309 18.68 -9.10 -5.78
C GLU A 309 17.37 -9.04 -4.99
N LEU A 310 16.34 -8.39 -5.55
CA LEU A 310 15.04 -8.27 -4.91
C LEU A 310 14.35 -9.63 -4.75
N ILE A 311 14.45 -10.51 -5.76
CA ILE A 311 13.86 -11.85 -5.72
C ILE A 311 14.66 -12.78 -4.79
N ALA A 312 15.98 -12.70 -4.78
CA ALA A 312 16.84 -13.50 -3.91
C ALA A 312 16.55 -13.24 -2.42
N PHE A 313 16.28 -11.97 -2.07
CA PHE A 313 15.84 -11.63 -0.72
C PHE A 313 14.56 -12.37 -0.30
N GLU A 314 13.60 -12.47 -1.21
CA GLU A 314 12.34 -13.19 -0.96
C GLU A 314 12.55 -14.71 -0.85
N LYS A 315 13.40 -15.28 -1.71
CA LYS A 315 13.69 -16.73 -1.74
C LYS A 315 14.57 -17.22 -0.58
N HIS A 316 15.10 -16.31 0.25
CA HIS A 316 15.91 -16.68 1.40
C HIS A 316 15.12 -17.56 2.37
N LYS A 317 15.63 -18.76 2.70
CA LYS A 317 14.93 -19.78 3.48
C LYS A 317 14.35 -19.28 4.81
N ILE A 318 15.11 -18.49 5.57
CA ILE A 318 14.68 -17.93 6.86
C ILE A 318 13.52 -16.94 6.66
N LEU A 319 13.63 -16.07 5.65
CA LEU A 319 12.59 -15.06 5.37
C LEU A 319 11.30 -15.71 4.83
N LYS A 320 11.40 -16.81 4.11
CA LYS A 320 10.22 -17.54 3.61
C LYS A 320 9.33 -18.00 4.77
N TRP A 321 9.91 -18.53 5.84
CA TRP A 321 9.18 -19.12 6.97
C TRP A 321 9.01 -18.19 8.17
N ALA A 322 9.56 -16.98 8.15
CA ALA A 322 9.34 -16.01 9.23
C ALA A 322 7.88 -15.53 9.25
N PRO A 323 7.20 -15.55 10.41
CA PRO A 323 5.83 -15.02 10.53
C PRO A 323 5.76 -13.53 10.16
N LEU A 324 4.65 -13.10 9.54
CA LEU A 324 4.44 -11.70 9.13
C LEU A 324 4.51 -10.71 10.30
N ILE A 325 4.21 -11.16 11.51
CA ILE A 325 4.30 -10.35 12.74
C ILE A 325 5.74 -9.85 12.99
N LEU A 326 6.73 -10.67 12.64
CA LEU A 326 8.15 -10.32 12.74
C LEU A 326 8.67 -9.69 11.44
N LYS A 327 8.17 -10.17 10.30
CA LYS A 327 8.61 -9.75 8.96
C LYS A 327 8.19 -8.32 8.61
N ASP A 328 6.92 -7.96 8.86
CA ASP A 328 6.40 -6.61 8.54
C ASP A 328 7.21 -5.47 9.19
N PRO A 329 7.56 -5.51 10.50
CA PRO A 329 8.44 -4.51 11.10
C PRO A 329 9.83 -4.44 10.48
N CYS A 330 10.43 -5.59 10.14
CA CYS A 330 11.75 -5.63 9.50
C CYS A 330 11.71 -5.03 8.09
N ILE A 331 10.69 -5.35 7.29
CA ILE A 331 10.50 -4.76 5.95
C ILE A 331 10.30 -3.25 6.05
N LYS A 332 9.49 -2.78 7.01
CA LYS A 332 9.31 -1.33 7.26
C LYS A 332 10.61 -0.62 7.62
N MET A 333 11.40 -1.23 8.47
CA MET A 333 12.69 -0.67 8.88
C MET A 333 13.65 -0.63 7.68
N GLY A 334 13.72 -1.70 6.89
CA GLY A 334 14.50 -1.75 5.65
C GLY A 334 14.06 -0.69 4.63
N ALA A 335 12.75 -0.55 4.41
CA ALA A 335 12.18 0.49 3.54
C ALA A 335 12.57 1.89 4.02
N LYS A 336 12.45 2.17 5.32
CA LYS A 336 12.83 3.46 5.91
C LYS A 336 14.34 3.75 5.78
N MET A 337 15.20 2.73 5.86
CA MET A 337 16.64 2.88 5.62
C MET A 337 16.92 3.20 4.15
N ALA A 338 16.29 2.47 3.21
CA ALA A 338 16.42 2.70 1.78
C ALA A 338 15.89 4.10 1.37
N GLU A 339 14.86 4.59 2.05
CA GLU A 339 14.39 5.96 1.87
C GLU A 339 15.51 7.00 2.11
N GLY A 340 16.46 6.78 3.01
CA GLY A 340 17.60 7.68 3.27
C GLY A 340 18.60 7.79 2.10
N GLU A 341 18.52 6.90 1.13
CA GLU A 341 19.41 6.83 -0.05
C GLU A 341 18.87 7.64 -1.25
N VAL A 342 17.62 8.14 -1.17
CA VAL A 342 16.92 8.85 -2.25
C VAL A 342 16.45 10.21 -1.75
N THR A 343 16.58 11.27 -2.56
CA THR A 343 16.10 12.63 -2.28
C THR A 343 14.65 12.80 -2.70
N ALA A 344 14.32 12.42 -3.95
CA ALA A 344 13.00 12.56 -4.56
C ALA A 344 12.79 11.47 -5.63
N VAL A 345 11.59 11.40 -6.18
CA VAL A 345 11.21 10.41 -7.21
C VAL A 345 10.81 11.14 -8.49
N LEU A 346 11.22 10.63 -9.65
CA LEU A 346 10.73 11.07 -10.96
C LEU A 346 10.16 9.85 -11.69
N SER A 347 8.85 9.85 -11.89
CA SER A 347 8.11 8.76 -12.53
C SER A 347 7.61 9.19 -13.91
N ASN A 348 8.08 8.54 -14.97
CA ASN A 348 7.66 8.81 -16.35
C ASN A 348 6.81 7.67 -16.89
N MET A 349 5.49 7.91 -17.02
CA MET A 349 4.51 6.93 -17.51
C MET A 349 4.48 6.84 -19.04
N SER A 350 5.32 7.60 -19.74
CA SER A 350 5.35 7.67 -21.21
C SER A 350 4.05 8.23 -21.82
N ALA A 351 3.86 8.04 -23.14
CA ALA A 351 2.69 8.53 -23.86
C ALA A 351 1.49 7.59 -23.68
N VAL A 352 0.35 8.16 -23.31
CA VAL A 352 -0.93 7.47 -23.31
C VAL A 352 -1.48 7.50 -24.73
N LYS A 353 -1.64 6.32 -25.33
CA LYS A 353 -2.14 6.19 -26.71
C LYS A 353 -3.62 5.83 -26.71
N MET A 354 -4.43 6.60 -27.40
CA MET A 354 -5.85 6.32 -27.65
C MET A 354 -6.09 6.22 -29.15
N PRO A 355 -7.13 5.47 -29.60
CA PRO A 355 -7.53 5.49 -31.00
C PRO A 355 -7.88 6.90 -31.48
N GLU A 356 -7.61 7.20 -32.73
CA GLU A 356 -7.76 8.56 -33.28
C GLU A 356 -9.19 9.07 -33.18
N GLU A 357 -10.17 8.20 -33.33
CA GLU A 357 -11.60 8.50 -33.27
C GLU A 357 -12.06 8.99 -31.89
N TYR A 358 -11.39 8.55 -30.83
CA TYR A 358 -11.69 8.94 -29.45
C TYR A 358 -10.93 10.20 -29.01
N MET A 359 -9.80 10.51 -29.67
CA MET A 359 -8.93 11.63 -29.29
C MET A 359 -9.63 12.99 -29.24
N PRO A 360 -10.61 13.32 -30.12
CA PRO A 360 -11.29 14.62 -30.08
C PRO A 360 -12.03 14.93 -28.80
N TYR A 361 -12.46 13.91 -28.06
CA TYR A 361 -13.25 14.02 -26.82
C TYR A 361 -12.37 14.13 -25.57
N ILE A 362 -11.07 13.85 -25.69
CA ILE A 362 -10.12 13.84 -24.60
C ILE A 362 -9.28 15.11 -24.63
N GLU A 363 -9.17 15.78 -23.49
CA GLU A 363 -8.30 16.94 -23.33
C GLU A 363 -6.87 16.51 -22.96
N ARG A 364 -6.73 15.81 -21.81
CA ARG A 364 -5.44 15.30 -21.33
C ARG A 364 -5.58 14.12 -20.38
N PHE A 365 -4.47 13.46 -20.13
CA PHE A 365 -4.29 12.52 -19.04
C PHE A 365 -3.33 13.10 -18.01
N GLY A 366 -3.48 12.68 -16.76
CA GLY A 366 -2.54 13.02 -15.69
C GLY A 366 -2.36 11.86 -14.72
N VAL A 367 -1.26 11.93 -13.98
CA VAL A 367 -0.90 10.90 -12.99
C VAL A 367 -0.15 11.51 -11.84
N TYR A 368 -0.47 11.08 -10.62
CA TYR A 368 0.28 11.41 -9.42
C TYR A 368 0.05 10.36 -8.32
N THR A 369 0.90 10.37 -7.31
CA THR A 369 0.93 9.34 -6.29
C THR A 369 1.04 9.93 -4.88
N SER A 370 0.57 9.18 -3.90
CA SER A 370 0.86 9.45 -2.51
C SER A 370 2.34 9.24 -2.22
N THR A 371 2.98 10.21 -1.60
CA THR A 371 4.40 10.14 -1.25
C THR A 371 4.66 10.79 0.12
N PRO A 372 5.61 10.28 0.92
CA PRO A 372 6.06 10.95 2.14
C PRO A 372 7.10 12.05 1.85
N ARG A 373 7.54 12.18 0.57
CA ARG A 373 8.60 13.07 0.09
C ARG A 373 8.09 14.01 -0.98
N MET A 374 8.91 14.22 -2.00
CA MET A 374 8.54 14.89 -3.24
C MET A 374 8.65 13.92 -4.40
N GLU A 375 7.64 13.89 -5.22
CA GLU A 375 7.61 13.08 -6.43
C GLU A 375 7.11 13.91 -7.61
N LEU A 376 7.75 13.77 -8.75
CA LEU A 376 7.32 14.29 -10.04
C LEU A 376 6.85 13.13 -10.90
N CYS A 377 5.56 13.10 -11.20
CA CYS A 377 4.98 12.18 -12.17
C CYS A 377 4.73 12.89 -13.48
N VAL A 378 5.09 12.26 -14.59
CA VAL A 378 4.82 12.80 -15.92
C VAL A 378 4.17 11.77 -16.84
N CYS A 379 3.18 12.20 -17.62
CA CYS A 379 2.60 11.43 -18.71
C CYS A 379 2.23 12.37 -19.86
N SER A 380 2.21 11.85 -21.08
CA SER A 380 1.85 12.66 -22.23
C SER A 380 0.67 12.11 -23.01
N PHE A 381 -0.08 13.03 -23.61
CA PHE A 381 -1.17 12.73 -24.54
C PHE A 381 -1.15 13.79 -25.64
N LYS A 382 -1.04 13.37 -26.90
CA LYS A 382 -0.80 14.26 -28.05
C LYS A 382 0.47 15.11 -27.81
N ASP A 383 0.35 16.43 -27.95
CA ASP A 383 1.45 17.37 -27.67
C ASP A 383 1.47 17.88 -26.22
N THR A 384 0.62 17.38 -25.36
CA THR A 384 0.56 17.81 -23.95
C THR A 384 1.30 16.84 -23.07
N LEU A 385 2.36 17.28 -22.37
CA LEU A 385 2.98 16.60 -21.25
C LEU A 385 2.41 17.17 -19.95
N THR A 386 1.68 16.36 -19.20
CA THR A 386 1.23 16.72 -17.86
C THR A 386 2.32 16.36 -16.85
N CYS A 387 2.75 17.35 -16.08
CA CYS A 387 3.71 17.21 -14.98
C CYS A 387 2.97 17.45 -13.66
N ALA A 388 2.97 16.48 -12.78
CA ALA A 388 2.33 16.58 -11.47
C ALA A 388 3.37 16.38 -10.36
N PHE A 389 3.64 17.42 -9.60
CA PHE A 389 4.43 17.34 -8.37
C PHE A 389 3.53 17.01 -7.21
N THR A 390 3.87 16.01 -6.45
CA THR A 390 3.25 15.68 -5.17
C THR A 390 4.23 15.85 -4.03
N SER A 391 3.81 16.46 -2.95
CA SER A 391 4.62 16.65 -1.76
C SER A 391 3.75 16.91 -0.52
N ARG A 392 4.39 16.85 0.65
CA ARG A 392 3.80 17.28 1.93
C ARG A 392 4.51 18.49 2.52
N TYR A 393 5.29 19.20 1.68
CA TYR A 393 6.03 20.39 2.08
C TYR A 393 5.24 21.65 1.75
N ASP A 394 5.40 22.67 2.58
CA ASP A 394 4.75 23.97 2.39
C ASP A 394 5.32 24.75 1.21
N SER A 395 6.64 24.68 1.04
CA SER A 395 7.36 25.42 0.00
C SER A 395 7.13 24.85 -1.39
N LEU A 396 6.90 25.73 -2.36
CA LEU A 396 6.81 25.43 -3.79
C LEU A 396 8.08 25.86 -4.55
N ASN A 397 9.17 26.19 -3.85
CA ASN A 397 10.38 26.71 -4.49
C ASN A 397 11.02 25.71 -5.46
N ILE A 398 11.06 24.41 -5.10
CA ILE A 398 11.65 23.40 -5.99
C ILE A 398 10.87 23.29 -7.29
N GLN A 399 9.53 23.33 -7.23
CA GLN A 399 8.68 23.34 -8.42
C GLN A 399 8.94 24.58 -9.28
N ARG A 400 9.01 25.77 -8.68
CA ARG A 400 9.33 27.02 -9.38
C ARG A 400 10.71 26.96 -10.03
N ASN A 401 11.73 26.54 -9.28
CA ASN A 401 13.09 26.37 -9.79
C ASN A 401 13.14 25.39 -10.97
N PHE A 402 12.36 24.31 -10.91
CA PHE A 402 12.28 23.33 -11.99
C PHE A 402 11.74 23.94 -13.29
N TYR A 403 10.65 24.68 -13.20
CA TYR A 403 10.07 25.34 -14.39
C TYR A 403 10.94 26.49 -14.89
N GLU A 404 11.55 27.28 -14.01
CA GLU A 404 12.51 28.29 -14.39
C GLU A 404 13.70 27.72 -15.20
N ILE A 405 14.22 26.54 -14.78
CA ILE A 405 15.28 25.87 -15.55
C ILE A 405 14.77 25.43 -16.93
N LEU A 406 13.55 24.94 -17.04
CA LEU A 406 12.96 24.55 -18.32
C LEU A 406 12.70 25.78 -19.21
N GLU A 407 12.23 26.88 -18.66
CA GLU A 407 12.04 28.15 -19.40
C GLU A 407 13.35 28.71 -19.91
N ASN A 408 14.43 28.67 -19.13
CA ASN A 408 15.75 29.08 -19.54
C ASN A 408 16.32 28.31 -20.73
N ILE A 409 15.88 27.05 -20.91
CA ILE A 409 16.22 26.26 -22.12
C ILE A 409 15.17 26.40 -23.22
N GLY A 410 14.16 27.27 -23.05
CA GLY A 410 13.12 27.58 -24.03
C GLY A 410 11.93 26.60 -24.05
N VAL A 411 11.57 26.03 -22.91
CA VAL A 411 10.35 25.20 -22.74
C VAL A 411 9.45 25.87 -21.72
N SER A 412 8.37 26.50 -22.20
CA SER A 412 7.41 27.20 -21.34
C SER A 412 6.43 26.22 -20.68
N ALA A 413 6.08 26.50 -19.42
CA ALA A 413 5.13 25.74 -18.63
C ALA A 413 3.83 26.53 -18.40
N THR A 414 2.69 25.85 -18.47
CA THR A 414 1.39 26.41 -18.09
C THR A 414 0.93 25.73 -16.80
N VAL A 415 0.78 26.54 -15.73
CA VAL A 415 0.28 26.03 -14.44
C VAL A 415 -1.20 25.73 -14.56
N ILE A 416 -1.61 24.59 -13.98
CA ILE A 416 -3.01 24.17 -13.87
C ILE A 416 -3.35 24.11 -12.40
N GLU A 417 -4.43 24.75 -12.02
CA GLU A 417 -5.02 24.55 -10.70
C GLU A 417 -5.97 23.36 -10.77
N PRO A 418 -5.62 22.23 -10.15
CA PRO A 418 -6.53 21.07 -10.13
C PRO A 418 -7.74 21.39 -9.26
N GLU A 419 -8.92 21.22 -9.83
CA GLU A 419 -10.17 21.41 -9.11
C GLU A 419 -10.51 20.14 -8.30
N TYR A 420 -10.89 20.33 -7.03
CA TYR A 420 -11.35 19.27 -6.12
C TYR A 420 -12.67 19.68 -5.47
N PRO A 421 -13.50 18.73 -5.00
CA PRO A 421 -14.68 19.05 -4.20
C PRO A 421 -14.29 19.80 -2.93
N GLU A 422 -15.02 20.88 -2.62
CA GLU A 422 -14.77 21.70 -1.42
C GLU A 422 -14.96 20.90 -0.12
N ASP A 423 -15.87 19.93 -0.12
CA ASP A 423 -16.21 19.05 1.02
C ASP A 423 -15.44 17.72 1.02
N ALA A 424 -14.29 17.63 0.35
CA ALA A 424 -13.50 16.41 0.31
C ALA A 424 -13.12 15.94 1.72
N GLN A 425 -13.51 14.70 2.07
CA GLN A 425 -13.25 14.14 3.40
C GLN A 425 -11.77 13.87 3.59
N PRO A 426 -11.16 14.33 4.69
CA PRO A 426 -9.76 14.06 4.97
C PRO A 426 -9.52 12.56 5.23
N ASN A 427 -8.37 12.08 4.84
CA ASN A 427 -7.97 10.65 4.92
C ASN A 427 -7.91 10.07 6.37
N TYR A 428 -8.26 10.86 7.41
CA TYR A 428 -7.92 10.59 8.81
C TYR A 428 -9.10 10.49 9.77
N GLU A 429 -10.25 10.00 9.35
CA GLU A 429 -11.37 9.76 10.27
C GLU A 429 -11.01 8.77 11.39
N GLY A 430 -11.35 9.13 12.62
CA GLY A 430 -11.25 8.29 13.83
C GLY A 430 -9.96 8.42 14.63
N ARG A 431 -8.89 9.04 14.11
CA ARG A 431 -7.63 9.21 14.87
C ARG A 431 -7.72 10.24 15.99
N LYS A 432 -8.51 11.31 15.79
CA LYS A 432 -8.65 12.37 16.80
C LYS A 432 -9.25 11.81 18.09
N PHE A 433 -10.32 11.02 17.99
CA PHE A 433 -10.95 10.38 19.14
C PHE A 433 -10.00 9.44 19.88
N TYR A 434 -9.29 8.56 19.16
CA TYR A 434 -8.36 7.62 19.78
C TYR A 434 -7.16 8.33 20.45
N LYS A 435 -6.62 9.38 19.83
CA LYS A 435 -5.55 10.20 20.44
C LYS A 435 -6.06 10.89 21.71
N GLY A 436 -7.26 11.49 21.69
CA GLY A 436 -7.88 12.10 22.85
C GLY A 436 -8.12 11.12 23.99
N PHE A 437 -8.66 9.94 23.66
CA PHE A 437 -8.85 8.86 24.63
C PHE A 437 -7.54 8.38 25.27
N SER A 438 -6.50 8.12 24.45
CA SER A 438 -5.18 7.71 24.95
C SER A 438 -4.54 8.78 25.83
N PHE A 439 -4.67 10.04 25.47
CA PHE A 439 -4.22 11.16 26.28
C PHE A 439 -4.99 11.24 27.61
N GLY A 440 -6.31 11.07 27.59
CA GLY A 440 -7.14 11.03 28.80
C GLY A 440 -6.74 9.91 29.77
N CYS A 441 -6.47 8.70 29.24
CA CYS A 441 -5.97 7.57 30.05
C CYS A 441 -4.60 7.89 30.68
N MET A 442 -3.69 8.50 29.92
CA MET A 442 -2.38 8.90 30.42
C MET A 442 -2.52 9.95 31.52
N MET A 443 -3.34 10.98 31.33
CA MET A 443 -3.60 12.00 32.34
C MET A 443 -4.19 11.40 33.62
N ALA A 444 -5.18 10.52 33.51
CA ALA A 444 -5.79 9.86 34.65
C ALA A 444 -4.77 9.03 35.46
N ALA A 445 -3.88 8.32 34.77
CA ALA A 445 -2.81 7.55 35.43
C ALA A 445 -1.82 8.48 36.17
N VAL A 446 -1.41 9.58 35.54
CA VAL A 446 -0.52 10.58 36.16
C VAL A 446 -1.19 11.21 37.39
N PHE A 447 -2.45 11.61 37.29
CA PHE A 447 -3.19 12.16 38.43
C PHE A 447 -3.33 11.15 39.57
N ALA A 448 -3.58 9.87 39.28
CA ALA A 448 -3.64 8.85 40.33
C ALA A 448 -2.29 8.69 41.06
N VAL A 449 -1.18 8.71 40.32
CA VAL A 449 0.18 8.67 40.93
C VAL A 449 0.46 9.92 41.78
N MET A 450 0.16 11.11 41.26
CA MET A 450 0.32 12.38 41.99
C MET A 450 -0.50 12.39 43.30
N ALA A 451 -1.79 12.01 43.20
CA ALA A 451 -2.67 11.93 44.36
C ALA A 451 -2.13 10.93 45.40
N ASN A 452 -1.60 9.80 44.97
CA ASN A 452 -1.02 8.81 45.87
C ASN A 452 0.22 9.39 46.60
N VAL A 453 1.11 10.05 45.85
CA VAL A 453 2.34 10.65 46.44
C VAL A 453 1.99 11.76 47.44
N ILE A 454 0.97 12.59 47.15
CA ILE A 454 0.60 13.73 47.99
C ILE A 454 -0.19 13.27 49.22
N PHE A 455 -1.21 12.41 49.06
CA PHE A 455 -2.15 12.10 50.14
C PHE A 455 -1.86 10.79 50.90
N SER A 456 -1.14 9.85 50.28
CA SER A 456 -0.89 8.54 50.92
C SER A 456 0.37 7.87 50.40
N PRO A 457 1.57 8.44 50.64
CA PRO A 457 2.83 7.95 50.08
C PRO A 457 3.25 6.56 50.61
N GLN A 458 2.73 6.15 51.75
CA GLN A 458 3.03 4.84 52.36
C GLN A 458 2.25 3.66 51.73
N ARG A 459 1.23 3.94 50.91
CA ARG A 459 0.39 2.90 50.27
C ARG A 459 0.41 3.11 48.77
N LEU A 460 0.91 2.13 48.03
CA LEU A 460 1.05 2.19 46.55
C LEU A 460 -0.27 1.85 45.82
N TRP A 461 -1.40 2.42 46.25
CA TRP A 461 -2.69 2.15 45.61
C TRP A 461 -2.79 2.65 44.15
N SER A 462 -2.03 3.71 43.82
CA SER A 462 -1.97 4.25 42.47
C SER A 462 -1.48 3.22 41.44
N VAL A 463 -0.67 2.25 41.82
CA VAL A 463 -0.21 1.18 40.94
C VAL A 463 -1.36 0.34 40.45
N PHE A 464 -2.33 0.02 41.32
CA PHE A 464 -3.52 -0.73 40.96
C PHE A 464 -4.45 0.07 40.04
N VAL A 465 -4.62 1.37 40.33
CA VAL A 465 -5.41 2.27 39.48
C VAL A 465 -4.77 2.41 38.09
N ALA A 466 -3.47 2.65 38.05
CA ALA A 466 -2.71 2.75 36.79
C ALA A 466 -2.76 1.45 35.98
N ALA A 467 -2.64 0.29 36.63
CA ALA A 467 -2.78 -1.01 35.98
C ALA A 467 -4.20 -1.24 35.42
N GLY A 468 -5.24 -0.81 36.14
CA GLY A 468 -6.61 -0.85 35.67
C GLY A 468 -6.83 0.05 34.43
N ILE A 469 -6.35 1.30 34.49
CA ILE A 469 -6.40 2.25 33.36
C ILE A 469 -5.63 1.68 32.16
N PHE A 470 -4.45 1.12 32.36
CA PHE A 470 -3.65 0.51 31.30
C PHE A 470 -4.37 -0.69 30.66
N SER A 471 -4.99 -1.56 31.49
CA SER A 471 -5.75 -2.72 31.00
C SER A 471 -6.94 -2.29 30.15
N MET A 472 -7.69 -1.28 30.62
CA MET A 472 -8.81 -0.68 29.86
C MET A 472 -8.32 -0.05 28.55
N TRP A 473 -7.24 0.74 28.61
CA TRP A 473 -6.65 1.35 27.41
C TRP A 473 -6.18 0.29 26.42
N ALA A 474 -5.51 -0.77 26.89
CA ALA A 474 -5.03 -1.86 26.04
C ALA A 474 -6.19 -2.61 25.36
N ALA A 475 -7.24 -2.96 26.10
CA ALA A 475 -8.44 -3.62 25.55
C ALA A 475 -9.14 -2.76 24.49
N LEU A 476 -9.38 -1.48 24.77
CA LEU A 476 -10.01 -0.56 23.82
C LEU A 476 -9.10 -0.24 22.63
N SER A 477 -7.78 -0.18 22.83
CA SER A 477 -6.80 -0.02 21.75
C SER A 477 -6.82 -1.22 20.79
N VAL A 478 -6.84 -2.43 21.32
CA VAL A 478 -7.03 -3.66 20.52
C VAL A 478 -8.36 -3.62 19.78
N GLY A 479 -9.44 -3.26 20.47
CA GLY A 479 -10.78 -3.09 19.89
C GLY A 479 -10.76 -2.10 18.71
N TYR A 480 -10.16 -0.93 18.91
CA TYR A 480 -10.06 0.10 17.87
C TYR A 480 -9.20 -0.35 16.68
N VAL A 481 -8.02 -0.92 16.92
CA VAL A 481 -7.11 -1.39 15.86
C VAL A 481 -7.70 -2.55 15.07
N LYS A 482 -8.51 -3.41 15.71
CA LYS A 482 -9.12 -4.61 15.10
C LYS A 482 -10.60 -4.44 14.76
N ARG A 483 -11.16 -3.22 14.82
CA ARG A 483 -12.59 -2.95 14.63
C ARG A 483 -13.19 -3.46 13.31
N HIS A 484 -12.35 -3.62 12.27
CA HIS A 484 -12.78 -4.10 10.96
C HIS A 484 -12.88 -5.63 10.85
N ASN A 485 -12.43 -6.37 11.87
CA ASN A 485 -12.55 -7.83 11.93
C ASN A 485 -12.85 -8.27 13.35
N LEU A 486 -14.14 -8.47 13.65
CA LEU A 486 -14.61 -8.79 14.99
C LEU A 486 -14.08 -10.14 15.49
N LEU A 487 -13.95 -11.15 14.63
CA LEU A 487 -13.42 -12.47 15.01
C LEU A 487 -11.95 -12.38 15.43
N LYS A 488 -11.17 -11.60 14.69
CA LYS A 488 -9.78 -11.32 15.05
C LYS A 488 -9.66 -10.49 16.32
N ASN A 489 -10.56 -9.53 16.50
CA ASN A 489 -10.65 -8.75 17.74
C ASN A 489 -10.91 -9.66 18.93
N ALA A 490 -11.90 -10.57 18.83
CA ALA A 490 -12.22 -11.53 19.86
C ALA A 490 -11.00 -12.39 20.28
N MET A 491 -10.21 -12.88 19.32
CA MET A 491 -8.97 -13.61 19.61
C MET A 491 -7.95 -12.77 20.39
N TRP A 492 -7.74 -11.52 19.99
CA TRP A 492 -6.81 -10.64 20.69
C TRP A 492 -7.31 -10.23 22.08
N GLN A 493 -8.63 -10.08 22.26
CA GLN A 493 -9.24 -9.84 23.57
C GLN A 493 -9.06 -11.05 24.49
N LEU A 494 -9.28 -12.28 23.99
CA LEU A 494 -9.03 -13.50 24.76
C LEU A 494 -7.59 -13.54 25.27
N LEU A 495 -6.62 -13.32 24.39
CA LEU A 495 -5.21 -13.30 24.76
C LEU A 495 -4.91 -12.21 25.81
N GLY A 496 -5.42 -11.00 25.58
CA GLY A 496 -5.23 -9.85 26.49
C GLY A 496 -5.83 -10.08 27.87
N VAL A 497 -7.06 -10.57 27.94
CA VAL A 497 -7.74 -10.91 29.21
C VAL A 497 -6.99 -12.02 29.95
N THR A 498 -6.59 -13.07 29.23
CA THR A 498 -5.84 -14.18 29.86
C THR A 498 -4.53 -13.69 30.49
N ILE A 499 -3.70 -12.97 29.72
CA ILE A 499 -2.42 -12.44 30.19
C ILE A 499 -2.65 -11.46 31.33
N GLY A 500 -3.59 -10.52 31.19
CA GLY A 500 -3.90 -9.52 32.20
C GLY A 500 -4.33 -10.13 33.52
N CYS A 501 -5.22 -11.13 33.49
CA CYS A 501 -5.67 -11.82 34.71
C CYS A 501 -4.56 -12.64 35.37
N ILE A 502 -3.68 -13.29 34.59
CA ILE A 502 -2.51 -14.02 35.13
C ILE A 502 -1.54 -13.07 35.83
N ILE A 503 -1.21 -11.93 35.19
CA ILE A 503 -0.35 -10.91 35.77
C ILE A 503 -0.98 -10.37 37.06
N TRP A 504 -2.27 -10.08 37.04
CA TRP A 504 -2.99 -9.57 38.22
C TRP A 504 -2.99 -10.59 39.37
N ASP A 505 -3.26 -11.88 39.10
CA ASP A 505 -3.21 -12.95 40.07
C ASP A 505 -1.82 -13.11 40.70
N ALA A 506 -0.77 -12.97 39.88
CA ALA A 506 0.61 -12.97 40.32
C ALA A 506 0.93 -11.76 41.25
N CYS A 507 0.45 -10.56 40.91
CA CYS A 507 0.68 -9.34 41.71
C CYS A 507 0.02 -9.38 43.09
N ILE A 508 -1.14 -10.06 43.24
CA ILE A 508 -1.86 -10.17 44.52
C ILE A 508 -1.46 -11.39 45.34
N GLY A 509 -0.36 -12.08 44.99
CA GLY A 509 0.18 -13.20 45.74
C GLY A 509 -0.28 -14.58 45.28
N TRP A 510 -0.49 -14.76 43.99
CA TRP A 510 -0.83 -16.01 43.27
C TRP A 510 -1.84 -16.90 43.98
N ARG A 511 -3.13 -16.59 43.83
CA ARG A 511 -4.23 -17.38 44.34
C ARG A 511 -4.71 -18.41 43.33
N GLY A 512 -4.29 -18.31 42.06
CA GLY A 512 -4.60 -19.24 40.99
C GLY A 512 -6.02 -19.10 40.42
N TRP A 513 -6.77 -18.04 40.75
CA TRP A 513 -8.12 -17.83 40.25
C TRP A 513 -8.14 -17.58 38.74
N SER A 514 -7.12 -16.91 38.22
CA SER A 514 -6.96 -16.60 36.81
C SER A 514 -6.94 -17.86 35.94
N VAL A 515 -6.17 -18.87 36.33
CA VAL A 515 -6.00 -20.11 35.57
C VAL A 515 -7.06 -21.15 35.87
N ASN A 516 -7.62 -21.16 37.11
CA ASN A 516 -8.64 -22.13 37.51
C ASN A 516 -10.04 -21.80 36.95
N TYR A 517 -10.38 -20.51 36.87
CA TYR A 517 -11.74 -20.06 36.52
C TYR A 517 -11.75 -19.18 35.28
N VAL A 518 -11.01 -18.07 35.27
CA VAL A 518 -11.13 -17.08 34.19
C VAL A 518 -10.68 -17.65 32.85
N LEU A 519 -9.54 -18.30 32.80
CA LEU A 519 -9.03 -18.86 31.54
C LEU A 519 -10.00 -19.86 30.87
N PRO A 520 -10.48 -20.93 31.54
CA PRO A 520 -11.40 -21.85 30.90
C PRO A 520 -12.74 -21.21 30.50
N ILE A 521 -13.29 -20.34 31.35
CA ILE A 521 -14.55 -19.62 31.04
C ILE A 521 -14.36 -18.70 29.84
N ALA A 522 -13.31 -17.91 29.82
CA ALA A 522 -13.01 -16.99 28.70
C ALA A 522 -12.84 -17.75 27.37
N CYS A 523 -12.16 -18.91 27.39
CA CYS A 523 -12.00 -19.77 26.23
C CYS A 523 -13.34 -20.24 25.66
N LEU A 524 -14.27 -20.72 26.50
CA LEU A 524 -15.58 -21.15 26.07
C LEU A 524 -16.46 -19.98 25.57
N LEU A 525 -16.49 -18.89 26.32
CA LEU A 525 -17.26 -17.68 25.92
C LEU A 525 -16.83 -17.12 24.59
N ILE A 526 -15.52 -17.09 24.30
CA ILE A 526 -15.01 -16.61 23.02
C ILE A 526 -15.44 -17.51 21.87
N GLN A 527 -15.39 -18.83 22.02
CA GLN A 527 -15.85 -19.75 20.97
C GLN A 527 -17.33 -19.56 20.66
N ILE A 528 -18.16 -19.45 21.71
CA ILE A 528 -19.59 -19.14 21.55
C ILE A 528 -19.81 -17.79 20.87
N SER A 529 -19.12 -16.74 21.34
CA SER A 529 -19.22 -15.40 20.77
C SER A 529 -18.83 -15.36 19.30
N MET A 530 -17.78 -16.09 18.91
CA MET A 530 -17.35 -16.19 17.51
C MET A 530 -18.40 -16.85 16.62
N VAL A 531 -19.07 -17.90 17.10
CA VAL A 531 -20.16 -18.56 16.37
C VAL A 531 -21.32 -17.59 16.17
N ILE A 532 -21.71 -16.85 17.22
CA ILE A 532 -22.78 -15.85 17.16
C ILE A 532 -22.42 -14.75 16.15
N VAL A 533 -21.22 -14.15 16.27
CA VAL A 533 -20.75 -13.08 15.39
C VAL A 533 -20.71 -13.53 13.94
N SER A 534 -20.20 -14.73 13.66
CA SER A 534 -20.14 -15.23 12.28
C SER A 534 -21.51 -15.49 11.66
N LYS A 535 -22.50 -15.87 12.45
CA LYS A 535 -23.90 -16.00 12.01
C LYS A 535 -24.56 -14.65 11.74
N ILE A 536 -24.40 -13.68 12.65
CA ILE A 536 -24.99 -12.33 12.51
C ILE A 536 -24.41 -11.63 11.29
N GLN A 537 -23.10 -11.72 11.07
CA GLN A 537 -22.43 -11.06 9.92
C GLN A 537 -22.51 -11.88 8.63
N SER A 538 -23.21 -13.00 8.62
CA SER A 538 -23.34 -13.90 7.45
C SER A 538 -21.99 -14.24 6.80
N HIS A 539 -20.95 -14.43 7.63
CA HIS A 539 -19.61 -14.77 7.15
C HIS A 539 -19.60 -16.13 6.46
N SER A 540 -18.90 -16.20 5.33
CA SER A 540 -18.66 -17.47 4.66
C SER A 540 -17.73 -18.37 5.51
N PRO A 541 -17.81 -19.71 5.38
CA PRO A 541 -16.89 -20.63 6.06
C PRO A 541 -15.42 -20.27 5.89
N ARG A 542 -15.05 -19.71 4.74
CA ARG A 542 -13.70 -19.24 4.42
C ARG A 542 -13.22 -18.05 5.27
N GLU A 543 -14.13 -17.27 5.82
CA GLU A 543 -13.78 -16.06 6.59
C GLU A 543 -13.54 -16.36 8.07
N TYR A 544 -14.25 -17.31 8.65
CA TYR A 544 -14.18 -17.61 10.09
C TYR A 544 -13.32 -18.83 10.46
N MET A 545 -13.08 -19.76 9.54
CA MET A 545 -12.44 -21.05 9.82
C MET A 545 -11.13 -20.93 10.59
N ILE A 546 -10.22 -20.06 10.13
CA ILE A 546 -8.91 -19.89 10.78
C ILE A 546 -9.02 -19.40 12.23
N TYR A 547 -9.98 -18.52 12.52
CA TYR A 547 -10.17 -18.01 13.88
C TYR A 547 -10.74 -19.08 14.81
N TYR A 548 -11.64 -19.91 14.30
CA TYR A 548 -12.17 -21.05 15.05
C TYR A 548 -11.08 -22.06 15.39
N VAL A 549 -10.24 -22.40 14.41
CA VAL A 549 -9.10 -23.30 14.62
C VAL A 549 -8.13 -22.71 15.66
N MET A 550 -7.76 -21.45 15.53
CA MET A 550 -6.86 -20.79 16.49
C MET A 550 -7.46 -20.71 17.89
N ALA A 551 -8.75 -20.37 18.01
CA ALA A 551 -9.45 -20.34 19.30
C ALA A 551 -9.49 -21.73 19.93
N SER A 552 -9.84 -22.77 19.16
CA SER A 552 -9.88 -24.15 19.64
C SER A 552 -8.50 -24.64 20.07
N MET A 553 -7.47 -24.42 19.24
CA MET A 553 -6.09 -24.79 19.58
C MET A 553 -5.60 -24.12 20.87
N TYR A 554 -5.86 -22.82 21.02
CA TYR A 554 -5.53 -22.08 22.24
C TYR A 554 -6.26 -22.65 23.46
N SER A 555 -7.57 -22.91 23.33
CA SER A 555 -8.42 -23.43 24.40
C SER A 555 -8.14 -24.89 24.78
N ILE A 556 -7.49 -25.64 23.88
CA ILE A 556 -7.03 -27.01 24.17
C ILE A 556 -5.62 -26.96 24.78
N LEU A 557 -4.64 -26.33 24.05
CA LEU A 557 -3.24 -26.46 24.41
C LEU A 557 -2.90 -25.79 25.75
N LEU A 558 -3.37 -24.55 25.97
CA LEU A 558 -2.98 -23.81 27.17
C LEU A 558 -3.56 -24.43 28.45
N PRO A 559 -4.89 -24.71 28.58
CA PRO A 559 -5.41 -25.39 29.75
C PRO A 559 -4.83 -26.80 29.93
N PHE A 560 -4.58 -27.55 28.85
CA PHE A 560 -3.98 -28.88 28.90
C PHE A 560 -2.55 -28.86 29.48
N VAL A 561 -1.70 -27.95 29.03
CA VAL A 561 -0.34 -27.77 29.56
C VAL A 561 -0.40 -27.40 31.04
N LEU A 562 -1.29 -26.48 31.42
CA LEU A 562 -1.44 -26.04 32.81
C LEU A 562 -2.01 -27.17 33.72
N LEU A 563 -2.79 -28.09 33.17
CA LEU A 563 -3.23 -29.33 33.87
C LEU A 563 -2.07 -30.28 34.09
N LEU A 564 -1.25 -30.54 33.06
CA LEU A 564 -0.07 -31.41 33.15
C LEU A 564 0.97 -30.89 34.15
N THR A 565 1.20 -29.59 34.15
CA THR A 565 2.15 -28.90 35.08
C THR A 565 1.56 -28.74 36.49
N LYS A 566 0.34 -29.21 36.75
CA LYS A 566 -0.36 -29.11 38.04
C LYS A 566 -0.56 -27.70 38.58
N VAL A 567 -0.48 -26.68 37.69
CA VAL A 567 -0.75 -25.29 38.02
C VAL A 567 -2.24 -25.06 38.27
N ILE A 568 -3.10 -25.76 37.52
CA ILE A 568 -4.55 -25.75 37.74
C ILE A 568 -4.89 -26.73 38.86
N ARG A 569 -5.47 -26.20 39.93
CA ARG A 569 -5.94 -27.00 41.09
C ARG A 569 -7.36 -27.51 40.88
N PHE A 570 -8.27 -26.69 40.36
CA PHE A 570 -9.66 -27.05 40.06
C PHE A 570 -9.78 -27.61 38.63
N ARG A 571 -9.68 -28.95 38.51
CA ARG A 571 -9.53 -29.65 37.23
C ARG A 571 -10.81 -29.71 36.41
N ALA A 572 -12.00 -29.75 37.02
CA ALA A 572 -13.25 -30.00 36.31
C ALA A 572 -13.53 -29.01 35.17
N LEU A 573 -13.39 -27.71 35.44
CA LEU A 573 -13.68 -26.67 34.47
C LEU A 573 -12.65 -26.66 33.32
N ALA A 574 -11.39 -26.93 33.61
CA ALA A 574 -10.34 -26.99 32.59
C ALA A 574 -10.52 -28.25 31.69
N VAL A 575 -10.87 -29.40 32.26
CA VAL A 575 -11.17 -30.63 31.50
C VAL A 575 -12.40 -30.41 30.60
N LEU A 576 -13.45 -29.79 31.14
CA LEU A 576 -14.64 -29.42 30.35
C LEU A 576 -14.28 -28.50 29.18
N CYS A 577 -13.47 -27.49 29.43
CA CYS A 577 -12.99 -26.56 28.39
C CYS A 577 -12.22 -27.28 27.29
N VAL A 578 -11.24 -28.12 27.64
CA VAL A 578 -10.47 -28.92 26.70
C VAL A 578 -11.36 -29.87 25.90
N GLY A 579 -12.26 -30.60 26.58
CA GLY A 579 -13.16 -31.55 25.92
C GLY A 579 -14.11 -30.87 24.92
N LEU A 580 -14.79 -29.81 25.34
CA LEU A 580 -15.72 -29.08 24.45
C LEU A 580 -14.97 -28.41 23.27
N SER A 581 -13.80 -27.86 23.51
CA SER A 581 -12.97 -27.24 22.43
C SER A 581 -12.45 -28.28 21.45
N PHE A 582 -12.12 -29.50 21.93
CA PHE A 582 -11.72 -30.62 21.09
C PHE A 582 -12.90 -31.11 20.23
N LEU A 583 -14.07 -31.32 20.83
CA LEU A 583 -15.29 -31.68 20.10
C LEU A 583 -15.66 -30.63 19.04
N PHE A 584 -15.53 -29.34 19.36
CA PHE A 584 -15.77 -28.27 18.42
C PHE A 584 -14.78 -28.29 17.24
N LEU A 585 -13.49 -28.52 17.50
CA LEU A 585 -12.47 -28.66 16.44
C LEU A 585 -12.74 -29.89 15.56
N MET A 586 -13.09 -31.04 16.15
CA MET A 586 -13.45 -32.24 15.40
C MET A 586 -14.69 -32.04 14.54
N ALA A 587 -15.71 -31.35 15.07
CA ALA A 587 -16.90 -30.98 14.29
C ALA A 587 -16.54 -30.08 13.07
N LEU A 588 -15.64 -29.12 13.24
CA LEU A 588 -15.17 -28.31 12.12
C LEU A 588 -14.47 -29.14 11.04
N ILE A 589 -13.62 -30.08 11.42
CA ILE A 589 -12.90 -30.97 10.49
C ILE A 589 -13.87 -31.91 9.77
N LEU A 590 -14.82 -32.50 10.47
CA LEU A 590 -15.77 -33.46 9.90
C LEU A 590 -16.81 -32.80 8.99
N PHE A 591 -17.41 -31.69 9.43
CA PHE A 591 -18.51 -31.07 8.69
C PHE A 591 -18.04 -30.01 7.67
N LYS A 592 -16.81 -29.46 7.80
CA LYS A 592 -16.25 -28.40 6.96
C LYS A 592 -14.84 -28.73 6.47
N GLY A 593 -14.51 -30.00 6.28
CA GLY A 593 -13.15 -30.46 5.98
C GLY A 593 -12.56 -29.93 4.68
N LYS A 594 -13.37 -29.69 3.64
CA LYS A 594 -12.90 -29.09 2.38
C LYS A 594 -12.49 -27.65 2.59
N GLU A 595 -13.36 -26.86 3.20
CA GLU A 595 -13.10 -25.44 3.51
C GLU A 595 -11.93 -25.30 4.48
N PHE A 596 -11.82 -26.20 5.46
CA PHE A 596 -10.70 -26.27 6.39
C PHE A 596 -9.38 -26.47 5.65
N LYS A 597 -9.29 -27.46 4.77
CA LYS A 597 -8.08 -27.75 4.00
C LYS A 597 -7.70 -26.59 3.07
N GLU A 598 -8.68 -26.01 2.37
CA GLU A 598 -8.45 -24.86 1.49
C GLU A 598 -7.92 -23.64 2.26
N GLU A 599 -8.50 -23.33 3.42
CA GLU A 599 -8.06 -22.18 4.23
C GLU A 599 -6.69 -22.39 4.87
N MET A 600 -6.40 -23.60 5.34
CA MET A 600 -5.07 -23.92 5.87
C MET A 600 -4.00 -23.81 4.77
N HIS A 601 -4.26 -24.32 3.57
CA HIS A 601 -3.38 -24.19 2.42
C HIS A 601 -3.10 -22.72 2.07
N LYS A 602 -4.13 -21.88 2.00
CA LYS A 602 -3.98 -20.43 1.72
C LYS A 602 -3.16 -19.70 2.78
N LYS A 603 -3.45 -19.96 4.05
CA LYS A 603 -2.84 -19.21 5.17
C LYS A 603 -1.41 -19.64 5.47
N LEU A 604 -1.10 -20.91 5.27
CA LEU A 604 0.23 -21.48 5.49
C LEU A 604 1.10 -21.42 4.24
N HIS A 605 0.51 -21.17 3.06
CA HIS A 605 1.20 -21.20 1.76
C HIS A 605 1.94 -22.54 1.51
N VAL A 606 1.30 -23.67 1.92
CA VAL A 606 1.81 -25.05 1.76
C VAL A 606 1.01 -25.79 0.71
#